data_19e39f8647b8c94950c049d6cb906915
#
_entry.id   19e39f8647b8c94950c049d6cb906915
#
_cell.length_a   1.000
_cell.length_b   1.000
_cell.length_c   1.000
_cell.angle_alpha   90.00
_cell.angle_beta   90.00
_cell.angle_gamma   90.00
#
_symmetry.space_group_name_H-M   'P 1'
#
loop_
_entity.id
_entity.type
_entity.pdbx_description
1 polymer ?
#
loop_
_entity_poly.entity_id
_entity_poly.type
_entity_poly.pdbx_seq_one_letter_code
_entity_poly.pdbx_strand_id
1 'polypeptide(L)'
;MKTAEEIFTALEEMFGAKRETLDKWGVTAIVSAGYLRNVVQFLKDTADVELDMLVDIAGIDYLTYPNHEGPRFAVSYSFKSIANPGLRFRLKVLVSEDSLKVPTLCGLYANANWYEREVFDQFGIVFEGHPDLRRLLNHVEFVGHPLRKDYPAQKRQWLSTNDYLLPALEKRLEDLGYRVVQRSKEVETNDNEFLEGSIKE
;
A
#
# COMPACT_ATOMS: atom_id res chain seq x y z
N MET A 1 -17.39 -14.62 -23.47
CA MET A 1 -16.33 -13.99 -22.63
C MET A 1 -16.45 -12.50 -22.76
N LYS A 2 -16.61 -11.80 -21.65
CA LYS A 2 -16.76 -10.35 -21.63
C LYS A 2 -15.41 -9.64 -21.79
N THR A 3 -15.44 -8.50 -22.46
CA THR A 3 -14.29 -7.60 -22.56
C THR A 3 -14.16 -6.73 -21.30
N ALA A 4 -13.01 -6.11 -21.07
CA ALA A 4 -12.84 -5.19 -19.95
C ALA A 4 -13.79 -3.98 -20.02
N GLU A 5 -14.16 -3.54 -21.22
CA GLU A 5 -15.13 -2.44 -21.46
C GLU A 5 -16.54 -2.85 -21.04
N GLU A 6 -17.00 -4.04 -21.43
CA GLU A 6 -18.32 -4.55 -21.04
C GLU A 6 -18.43 -4.75 -19.51
N ILE A 7 -17.33 -5.17 -18.87
CA ILE A 7 -17.25 -5.27 -17.43
C ILE A 7 -17.37 -3.89 -16.79
N PHE A 8 -16.65 -2.90 -17.32
CA PHE A 8 -16.70 -1.53 -16.81
C PHE A 8 -18.12 -0.98 -16.89
N THR A 9 -18.78 -1.12 -18.05
CA THR A 9 -20.18 -0.67 -18.24
C THR A 9 -21.13 -1.29 -17.21
N ALA A 10 -21.00 -2.59 -16.96
CA ALA A 10 -21.81 -3.25 -15.94
C ALA A 10 -21.53 -2.71 -14.52
N LEU A 11 -20.28 -2.40 -14.20
CA LEU A 11 -19.91 -1.83 -12.88
C LEU A 11 -20.39 -0.38 -12.75
N GLU A 12 -20.39 0.40 -13.82
CA GLU A 12 -20.96 1.75 -13.83
C GLU A 12 -22.45 1.74 -13.56
N GLU A 13 -23.20 0.87 -14.24
CA GLU A 13 -24.65 0.73 -14.06
C GLU A 13 -25.04 0.20 -12.68
N MET A 14 -24.36 -0.81 -12.16
CA MET A 14 -24.72 -1.50 -10.92
C MET A 14 -24.19 -0.84 -9.66
N PHE A 15 -22.98 -0.28 -9.71
CA PHE A 15 -22.24 0.23 -8.53
C PHE A 15 -21.84 1.68 -8.64
N GLY A 16 -22.18 2.38 -9.73
CA GLY A 16 -21.77 3.76 -9.97
C GLY A 16 -20.27 3.93 -10.10
N ALA A 17 -19.57 2.94 -10.65
CA ALA A 17 -18.14 3.01 -10.88
C ALA A 17 -17.78 4.17 -11.82
N LYS A 18 -16.66 4.84 -11.55
CA LYS A 18 -16.14 5.90 -12.41
C LYS A 18 -14.89 5.41 -13.15
N ARG A 19 -14.72 5.87 -14.39
CA ARG A 19 -13.54 5.50 -15.18
C ARG A 19 -12.33 6.32 -14.77
N GLU A 20 -11.19 5.66 -14.60
CA GLU A 20 -9.90 6.33 -14.48
C GLU A 20 -9.42 6.78 -15.86
N THR A 21 -9.22 8.08 -16.05
CA THR A 21 -8.84 8.66 -17.36
C THR A 21 -7.36 8.57 -17.68
N LEU A 22 -6.53 8.33 -16.67
CA LEU A 22 -5.06 8.31 -16.81
C LEU A 22 -4.48 6.93 -17.07
N ASP A 23 -5.31 5.89 -17.11
CA ASP A 23 -4.83 4.53 -17.35
C ASP A 23 -4.52 4.28 -18.81
N LYS A 24 -3.23 4.13 -19.12
CA LYS A 24 -2.73 3.78 -20.46
C LYS A 24 -2.62 2.27 -20.68
N TRP A 25 -2.83 1.46 -19.64
CA TRP A 25 -2.54 0.03 -19.65
C TRP A 25 -3.79 -0.85 -19.66
N GLY A 26 -4.95 -0.25 -19.72
CA GLY A 26 -6.22 -0.97 -19.74
C GLY A 26 -7.37 -0.20 -19.10
N VAL A 27 -8.38 -0.92 -18.65
CA VAL A 27 -9.54 -0.34 -17.99
C VAL A 27 -9.35 -0.36 -16.49
N THR A 28 -9.44 0.79 -15.85
CA THR A 28 -9.48 0.92 -14.39
C THR A 28 -10.79 1.57 -13.98
N ALA A 29 -11.53 0.88 -13.10
CA ALA A 29 -12.74 1.40 -12.50
C ALA A 29 -12.49 1.91 -11.08
N ILE A 30 -12.91 3.15 -10.80
CA ILE A 30 -12.88 3.74 -9.46
C ILE A 30 -14.19 3.39 -8.78
N VAL A 31 -14.10 2.74 -7.62
CA VAL A 31 -15.26 2.31 -6.83
C VAL A 31 -15.18 2.86 -5.41
N SER A 32 -16.32 3.03 -4.76
CA SER A 32 -16.36 3.38 -3.35
C SER A 32 -15.90 2.21 -2.47
N ALA A 33 -15.21 2.52 -1.38
CA ALA A 33 -14.76 1.52 -0.41
C ALA A 33 -15.90 0.63 0.10
N GLY A 34 -17.09 1.19 0.32
CA GLY A 34 -18.26 0.44 0.78
C GLY A 34 -18.76 -0.62 -0.20
N TYR A 35 -18.52 -0.44 -1.49
CA TYR A 35 -18.91 -1.41 -2.53
C TYR A 35 -17.80 -2.36 -2.96
N LEU A 36 -16.56 -2.12 -2.53
CA LEU A 36 -15.38 -2.88 -2.98
C LEU A 36 -15.62 -4.39 -2.93
N ARG A 37 -16.04 -4.91 -1.78
CA ARG A 37 -16.23 -6.35 -1.59
C ARG A 37 -17.32 -6.92 -2.51
N ASN A 38 -18.43 -6.20 -2.66
CA ASN A 38 -19.54 -6.62 -3.53
C ASN A 38 -19.12 -6.62 -5.01
N VAL A 39 -18.39 -5.60 -5.43
CA VAL A 39 -17.84 -5.50 -6.80
C VAL A 39 -16.90 -6.66 -7.07
N VAL A 40 -15.97 -6.92 -6.16
CA VAL A 40 -14.98 -8.00 -6.33
C VAL A 40 -15.65 -9.38 -6.31
N GLN A 41 -16.65 -9.59 -5.44
CA GLN A 41 -17.45 -10.82 -5.44
C GLN A 41 -18.18 -10.99 -6.79
N PHE A 42 -18.83 -9.93 -7.29
CA PHE A 42 -19.51 -9.94 -8.58
C PHE A 42 -18.54 -10.31 -9.72
N LEU A 43 -17.35 -9.70 -9.76
CA LEU A 43 -16.32 -9.95 -10.78
C LEU A 43 -15.77 -11.38 -10.73
N LYS A 44 -15.72 -11.96 -9.53
CA LYS A 44 -15.25 -13.33 -9.33
C LYS A 44 -16.29 -14.36 -9.73
N ASP A 45 -17.56 -14.14 -9.36
CA ASP A 45 -18.63 -15.14 -9.52
C ASP A 45 -19.34 -15.07 -10.88
N THR A 46 -19.17 -13.96 -11.62
CA THR A 46 -19.84 -13.80 -12.90
C THR A 46 -19.21 -14.69 -13.96
N ALA A 47 -19.99 -15.65 -14.48
CA ALA A 47 -19.61 -16.43 -15.66
C ALA A 47 -19.20 -15.50 -16.81
N ASP A 48 -18.24 -15.89 -17.62
CA ASP A 48 -17.59 -15.10 -18.67
C ASP A 48 -16.64 -13.98 -18.21
N VAL A 49 -16.57 -13.67 -16.91
CA VAL A 49 -15.61 -12.72 -16.32
C VAL A 49 -14.54 -13.47 -15.53
N GLU A 50 -14.95 -14.19 -14.50
CA GLU A 50 -14.13 -15.10 -13.68
C GLU A 50 -12.74 -14.52 -13.36
N LEU A 51 -12.69 -13.37 -12.65
CA LEU A 51 -11.41 -12.81 -12.22
C LEU A 51 -10.86 -13.61 -11.03
N ASP A 52 -10.34 -14.79 -11.31
CA ASP A 52 -9.90 -15.78 -10.31
C ASP A 52 -8.62 -15.39 -9.59
N MET A 53 -7.79 -14.59 -10.23
CA MET A 53 -6.47 -14.25 -9.73
C MET A 53 -6.40 -12.78 -9.33
N LEU A 54 -6.18 -12.54 -8.04
CA LEU A 54 -5.68 -11.26 -7.55
C LEU A 54 -4.17 -11.21 -7.80
N VAL A 55 -3.73 -10.30 -8.67
CA VAL A 55 -2.33 -10.17 -9.06
C VAL A 55 -1.56 -9.31 -8.08
N ASP A 56 -2.17 -8.19 -7.65
CA ASP A 56 -1.49 -7.21 -6.82
C ASP A 56 -2.49 -6.29 -6.09
N ILE A 57 -2.08 -5.77 -4.92
CA ILE A 57 -2.72 -4.66 -4.22
C ILE A 57 -1.65 -3.62 -3.92
N ALA A 58 -1.76 -2.43 -4.50
CA ALA A 58 -0.78 -1.36 -4.33
C ALA A 58 -1.41 -0.11 -3.69
N GLY A 59 -0.72 0.47 -2.71
CA GLY A 59 -1.05 1.78 -2.16
C GLY A 59 -0.51 2.91 -3.05
N ILE A 60 -1.23 4.02 -3.12
CA ILE A 60 -0.85 5.21 -3.87
C ILE A 60 -1.00 6.42 -2.95
N ASP A 61 0.01 7.29 -2.92
CA ASP A 61 -0.03 8.60 -2.27
C ASP A 61 0.09 9.70 -3.34
N TYR A 62 -0.93 10.51 -3.46
CA TYR A 62 -1.02 11.59 -4.44
C TYR A 62 -0.50 12.93 -3.93
N LEU A 63 0.07 13.03 -2.71
CA LEU A 63 0.47 14.31 -2.09
C LEU A 63 1.31 15.19 -3.02
N THR A 64 2.21 14.60 -3.79
CA THR A 64 3.10 15.34 -4.72
C THR A 64 2.68 15.22 -6.18
N TYR A 65 1.52 14.61 -6.46
CA TYR A 65 1.07 14.41 -7.83
C TYR A 65 0.48 15.71 -8.40
N PRO A 66 0.99 16.22 -9.51
CA PRO A 66 0.55 17.51 -10.03
C PRO A 66 -0.92 17.48 -10.46
N ASN A 67 -1.65 18.54 -10.13
CA ASN A 67 -3.07 18.73 -10.48
C ASN A 67 -4.01 17.60 -10.01
N HIS A 68 -3.66 16.91 -8.92
CA HIS A 68 -4.58 15.94 -8.34
C HIS A 68 -5.65 16.65 -7.51
N GLU A 69 -6.88 16.49 -7.94
CA GLU A 69 -8.06 16.95 -7.21
C GLU A 69 -8.78 15.73 -6.64
N GLY A 70 -8.68 15.49 -5.34
CA GLY A 70 -9.34 14.35 -4.71
C GLY A 70 -8.63 13.85 -3.45
N PRO A 71 -9.07 12.71 -2.90
CA PRO A 71 -8.45 12.11 -1.74
C PRO A 71 -6.96 11.82 -1.97
N ARG A 72 -6.15 12.08 -0.95
CA ARG A 72 -4.71 11.90 -1.00
C ARG A 72 -4.28 10.47 -1.29
N PHE A 73 -4.98 9.48 -0.73
CA PHE A 73 -4.60 8.08 -0.87
C PHE A 73 -5.54 7.32 -1.80
N ALA A 74 -5.01 6.27 -2.40
CA ALA A 74 -5.79 5.27 -3.09
C ALA A 74 -5.19 3.88 -2.91
N VAL A 75 -6.03 2.86 -3.06
CA VAL A 75 -5.61 1.46 -3.16
C VAL A 75 -6.02 0.94 -4.54
N SER A 76 -5.06 0.40 -5.27
CA SER A 76 -5.24 -0.19 -6.60
C SER A 76 -5.19 -1.71 -6.49
N TYR A 77 -6.18 -2.36 -7.04
CA TYR A 77 -6.31 -3.82 -7.09
C TYR A 77 -6.20 -4.29 -8.54
N SER A 78 -5.28 -5.16 -8.83
CA SER A 78 -5.07 -5.73 -10.17
C SER A 78 -5.54 -7.17 -10.22
N PHE A 79 -6.45 -7.47 -11.14
CA PHE A 79 -7.03 -8.80 -11.32
C PHE A 79 -6.75 -9.36 -12.71
N LYS A 80 -6.75 -10.69 -12.81
CA LYS A 80 -6.62 -11.43 -14.06
C LYS A 80 -7.55 -12.62 -14.03
N SER A 81 -8.14 -12.94 -15.18
CA SER A 81 -8.84 -14.21 -15.39
C SER A 81 -7.85 -15.28 -15.87
N ILE A 82 -7.97 -16.48 -15.31
CA ILE A 82 -7.23 -17.67 -15.75
C ILE A 82 -7.95 -18.29 -16.95
N ALA A 83 -9.28 -18.36 -16.89
CA ALA A 83 -10.13 -18.88 -17.96
C ALA A 83 -10.07 -18.02 -19.24
N ASN A 84 -9.89 -16.69 -19.08
CA ASN A 84 -9.70 -15.74 -20.18
C ASN A 84 -8.34 -15.06 -20.07
N PRO A 85 -7.24 -15.64 -20.61
CA PRO A 85 -5.88 -15.15 -20.37
C PRO A 85 -5.61 -13.70 -20.82
N GLY A 86 -6.42 -13.16 -21.73
CA GLY A 86 -6.36 -11.78 -22.20
C GLY A 86 -7.03 -10.79 -21.26
N LEU A 87 -7.91 -11.24 -20.37
CA LEU A 87 -8.67 -10.37 -19.49
C LEU A 87 -7.87 -9.96 -18.26
N ARG A 88 -7.59 -8.67 -18.20
CA ARG A 88 -7.04 -7.98 -17.02
C ARG A 88 -7.95 -6.83 -16.66
N PHE A 89 -8.17 -6.65 -15.38
CA PHE A 89 -9.02 -5.57 -14.89
C PHE A 89 -8.44 -4.96 -13.63
N ARG A 90 -8.59 -3.65 -13.50
CA ARG A 90 -8.10 -2.93 -12.32
C ARG A 90 -9.24 -2.19 -11.63
N LEU A 91 -9.28 -2.32 -10.31
CA LEU A 91 -10.11 -1.50 -9.45
C LEU A 91 -9.23 -0.51 -8.69
N LYS A 92 -9.76 0.69 -8.46
CA LYS A 92 -9.14 1.69 -7.60
C LYS A 92 -10.16 2.16 -6.57
N VAL A 93 -9.74 2.23 -5.32
CA VAL A 93 -10.51 2.82 -4.22
C VAL A 93 -9.80 4.06 -3.76
N LEU A 94 -10.47 5.20 -3.79
CA LEU A 94 -9.97 6.45 -3.23
C LEU A 94 -10.21 6.45 -1.72
N VAL A 95 -9.19 6.85 -0.95
CA VAL A 95 -9.18 6.78 0.51
C VAL A 95 -8.85 8.15 1.07
N SER A 96 -9.77 8.70 1.89
CA SER A 96 -9.57 9.98 2.55
C SER A 96 -8.56 9.86 3.71
N GLU A 97 -7.83 10.94 3.98
CA GLU A 97 -6.95 11.03 5.15
C GLU A 97 -7.71 10.90 6.48
N ASP A 98 -8.96 11.39 6.54
CA ASP A 98 -9.81 11.31 7.74
C ASP A 98 -10.27 9.88 8.04
N SER A 99 -10.31 9.02 7.03
CA SER A 99 -10.75 7.63 7.15
C SER A 99 -9.86 6.74 6.29
N LEU A 100 -8.66 6.43 6.81
CA LEU A 100 -7.69 5.55 6.14
C LEU A 100 -8.10 4.07 6.27
N LYS A 101 -9.32 3.74 5.80
CA LYS A 101 -9.88 2.41 5.96
C LYS A 101 -10.48 1.88 4.66
N VAL A 102 -10.25 0.59 4.41
CA VAL A 102 -10.79 -0.14 3.25
C VAL A 102 -11.18 -1.55 3.70
N PRO A 103 -12.29 -2.14 3.22
CA PRO A 103 -12.64 -3.53 3.54
C PRO A 103 -11.59 -4.52 3.03
N THR A 104 -11.27 -5.54 3.83
CA THR A 104 -10.37 -6.63 3.42
C THR A 104 -10.96 -7.51 2.32
N LEU A 105 -10.11 -8.01 1.44
CA LEU A 105 -10.41 -9.03 0.45
C LEU A 105 -9.90 -10.43 0.83
N CYS A 106 -9.34 -10.62 2.04
CA CYS A 106 -8.79 -11.91 2.49
C CYS A 106 -9.79 -13.07 2.42
N GLY A 107 -11.09 -12.78 2.60
CA GLY A 107 -12.14 -13.79 2.46
C GLY A 107 -12.43 -14.20 1.01
N LEU A 108 -11.98 -13.45 0.02
CA LEU A 108 -12.16 -13.72 -1.40
C LEU A 108 -10.89 -14.26 -2.07
N TYR A 109 -9.74 -13.73 -1.67
CA TYR A 109 -8.43 -14.13 -2.19
C TYR A 109 -7.44 -14.31 -1.03
N ALA A 110 -6.91 -15.50 -0.87
CA ALA A 110 -6.00 -15.83 0.24
C ALA A 110 -4.70 -15.00 0.19
N ASN A 111 -4.20 -14.70 -1.00
CA ASN A 111 -2.99 -13.89 -1.18
C ASN A 111 -3.18 -12.40 -0.86
N ALA A 112 -4.42 -11.91 -0.76
CA ALA A 112 -4.71 -10.54 -0.32
C ALA A 112 -4.11 -10.26 1.07
N ASN A 113 -4.02 -11.27 1.95
CA ASN A 113 -3.44 -11.14 3.29
C ASN A 113 -2.06 -10.45 3.27
N TRP A 114 -1.16 -10.89 2.39
CA TRP A 114 0.20 -10.35 2.33
C TRP A 114 0.24 -8.94 1.72
N TYR A 115 -0.49 -8.73 0.62
CA TYR A 115 -0.54 -7.43 -0.05
C TYR A 115 -1.20 -6.35 0.82
N GLU A 116 -2.28 -6.68 1.53
CA GLU A 116 -2.95 -5.75 2.44
C GLU A 116 -2.06 -5.36 3.62
N ARG A 117 -1.29 -6.30 4.17
CA ARG A 117 -0.29 -6.02 5.20
C ARG A 117 0.84 -5.14 4.69
N GLU A 118 1.29 -5.33 3.45
CA GLU A 118 2.28 -4.47 2.82
C GLU A 118 1.76 -3.03 2.68
N VAL A 119 0.56 -2.85 2.14
CA VAL A 119 -0.06 -1.53 2.01
C VAL A 119 -0.28 -0.88 3.37
N PHE A 120 -0.73 -1.62 4.37
CA PHE A 120 -0.83 -1.13 5.74
C PHE A 120 0.54 -0.69 6.28
N ASP A 121 1.57 -1.49 6.11
CA ASP A 121 2.91 -1.21 6.63
C ASP A 121 3.52 0.03 5.97
N GLN A 122 3.37 0.18 4.65
CA GLN A 122 4.02 1.23 3.87
C GLN A 122 3.24 2.56 3.84
N PHE A 123 1.90 2.53 3.92
CA PHE A 123 1.04 3.70 3.78
C PHE A 123 0.15 3.98 5.00
N GLY A 124 -0.05 3.01 5.89
CA GLY A 124 -0.91 3.14 7.06
C GLY A 124 -2.41 3.03 6.75
N ILE A 125 -2.78 2.46 5.61
CA ILE A 125 -4.17 2.20 5.25
C ILE A 125 -4.62 0.93 5.98
N VAL A 126 -5.68 1.03 6.78
CA VAL A 126 -6.23 -0.07 7.58
C VAL A 126 -7.20 -0.90 6.77
N PHE A 127 -7.04 -2.21 6.75
CA PHE A 127 -7.96 -3.13 6.09
C PHE A 127 -8.93 -3.73 7.12
N GLU A 128 -10.17 -3.23 7.10
CA GLU A 128 -11.19 -3.66 8.06
C GLU A 128 -11.60 -5.12 7.83
N GLY A 129 -11.57 -5.90 8.91
CA GLY A 129 -11.86 -7.35 8.87
C GLY A 129 -10.67 -8.22 8.43
N HIS A 130 -9.47 -7.64 8.29
CA HIS A 130 -8.26 -8.43 8.05
C HIS A 130 -7.96 -9.34 9.25
N PRO A 131 -7.64 -10.64 9.05
CA PRO A 131 -7.48 -11.60 10.14
C PRO A 131 -6.24 -11.32 11.02
N ASP A 132 -5.17 -10.73 10.50
CA ASP A 132 -3.92 -10.46 11.21
C ASP A 132 -3.18 -9.27 10.59
N LEU A 133 -3.69 -8.05 10.84
CA LEU A 133 -3.13 -6.82 10.29
C LEU A 133 -1.95 -6.32 11.13
N ARG A 134 -0.77 -6.79 10.81
CA ARG A 134 0.50 -6.38 11.42
C ARG A 134 1.51 -6.00 10.34
N ARG A 135 2.55 -5.26 10.70
CA ARG A 135 3.63 -4.90 9.76
C ARG A 135 4.23 -6.13 9.10
N LEU A 136 4.63 -5.98 7.84
CA LEU A 136 5.18 -7.07 7.03
C LEU A 136 6.68 -6.91 6.79
N LEU A 137 7.10 -5.75 6.32
CA LEU A 137 8.47 -5.47 5.88
C LEU A 137 9.26 -4.68 6.92
N ASN A 138 8.62 -3.72 7.57
CA ASN A 138 9.27 -2.90 8.58
C ASN A 138 9.28 -3.59 9.94
N HIS A 139 10.25 -3.23 10.76
CA HIS A 139 10.35 -3.70 12.14
C HIS A 139 9.14 -3.25 12.97
N VAL A 140 8.79 -4.01 14.02
CA VAL A 140 7.61 -3.71 14.87
C VAL A 140 7.73 -2.35 15.58
N GLU A 141 8.95 -1.92 15.90
CA GLU A 141 9.24 -0.63 16.54
C GLU A 141 9.30 0.53 15.53
N PHE A 142 9.19 0.25 14.21
CA PHE A 142 9.29 1.29 13.19
C PHE A 142 8.13 2.27 13.30
N VAL A 143 8.45 3.56 13.41
CA VAL A 143 7.47 4.64 13.54
C VAL A 143 7.22 5.30 12.19
N GLY A 144 5.94 5.35 11.79
CA GLY A 144 5.51 5.94 10.53
C GLY A 144 5.36 4.92 9.39
N HIS A 145 5.22 5.45 8.17
CA HIS A 145 4.93 4.68 6.95
C HIS A 145 5.83 5.19 5.82
N PRO A 146 6.87 4.42 5.44
CA PRO A 146 8.00 4.95 4.67
C PRO A 146 7.69 5.27 3.20
N LEU A 147 6.59 4.78 2.62
CA LEU A 147 6.21 5.13 1.25
C LEU A 147 5.26 6.33 1.14
N ARG A 148 4.85 6.92 2.27
CA ARG A 148 4.17 8.22 2.24
C ARG A 148 5.13 9.30 1.74
N LYS A 149 4.64 10.22 0.91
CA LYS A 149 5.45 11.26 0.27
C LYS A 149 5.98 12.32 1.26
N ASP A 150 5.34 12.46 2.40
CA ASP A 150 5.76 13.31 3.52
C ASP A 150 6.71 12.60 4.51
N TYR A 151 6.99 11.29 4.31
CA TYR A 151 7.97 10.59 5.14
C TYR A 151 9.39 10.93 4.67
N PRO A 152 10.28 11.43 5.56
CA PRO A 152 11.64 11.81 5.18
C PRO A 152 12.46 10.62 4.70
N ALA A 153 12.94 10.64 3.46
CA ALA A 153 13.69 9.54 2.85
C ALA A 153 15.00 9.20 3.59
N GLN A 154 15.59 10.19 4.29
CA GLN A 154 16.84 10.02 5.03
C GLN A 154 16.62 9.70 6.51
N LYS A 155 15.36 9.64 6.97
CA LYS A 155 15.06 9.37 8.37
C LYS A 155 15.54 7.97 8.75
N ARG A 156 16.45 7.93 9.71
CA ARG A 156 16.92 6.69 10.32
C ARG A 156 16.24 6.51 11.65
N GLN A 157 15.91 5.27 11.97
CA GLN A 157 15.33 4.93 13.27
C GLN A 157 16.27 3.97 14.00
N TRP A 158 16.48 4.24 15.27
CA TRP A 158 17.23 3.35 16.15
C TRP A 158 16.26 2.31 16.70
N LEU A 159 16.60 1.05 16.54
CA LEU A 159 15.81 -0.07 17.06
C LEU A 159 16.45 -0.59 18.34
N SER A 160 15.66 -1.08 19.29
CA SER A 160 16.13 -1.64 20.55
C SER A 160 17.14 -2.77 20.35
N THR A 161 17.00 -3.54 19.27
CA THR A 161 17.94 -4.60 18.89
C THR A 161 19.35 -4.08 18.60
N ASN A 162 19.50 -2.81 18.21
CA ASN A 162 20.81 -2.23 17.93
C ASN A 162 21.62 -2.05 19.21
N ASP A 163 20.98 -1.89 20.37
CA ASP A 163 21.67 -1.65 21.64
C ASP A 163 22.54 -2.83 22.10
N TYR A 164 22.20 -4.05 21.67
CA TYR A 164 23.00 -5.24 22.02
C TYR A 164 23.69 -5.91 20.81
N LEU A 165 23.14 -5.80 19.60
CA LEU A 165 23.74 -6.41 18.42
C LEU A 165 24.96 -5.63 17.94
N LEU A 166 24.92 -4.30 17.95
CA LEU A 166 26.06 -3.49 17.50
C LEU A 166 27.29 -3.67 18.38
N PRO A 167 27.22 -3.57 19.72
CA PRO A 167 28.40 -3.80 20.56
C PRO A 167 28.99 -5.20 20.41
N ALA A 168 28.13 -6.23 20.23
CA ALA A 168 28.60 -7.59 19.99
C ALA A 168 29.31 -7.75 18.65
N LEU A 169 28.82 -7.07 17.61
CA LEU A 169 29.45 -7.06 16.29
C LEU A 169 30.77 -6.28 16.30
N GLU A 170 30.78 -5.10 16.92
CA GLU A 170 31.98 -4.25 17.06
C GLU A 170 33.09 -5.04 17.72
N LYS A 171 32.85 -5.67 18.86
CA LYS A 171 33.79 -6.51 19.56
C LYS A 171 34.33 -7.63 18.67
N ARG A 172 33.44 -8.32 17.94
CA ARG A 172 33.87 -9.40 17.03
C ARG A 172 34.75 -8.90 15.89
N LEU A 173 34.48 -7.70 15.36
CA LEU A 173 35.28 -7.08 14.30
C LEU A 173 36.67 -6.67 14.84
N GLU A 174 36.71 -6.09 16.05
CA GLU A 174 37.99 -5.75 16.74
C GLU A 174 38.81 -6.99 16.99
N ASP A 175 38.22 -8.08 17.48
CA ASP A 175 38.89 -9.37 17.70
C ASP A 175 39.50 -9.94 16.40
N LEU A 176 38.91 -9.62 15.26
CA LEU A 176 39.40 -9.98 13.92
C LEU A 176 40.41 -8.97 13.34
N GLY A 177 40.76 -7.92 14.09
CA GLY A 177 41.75 -6.89 13.68
C GLY A 177 41.17 -5.79 12.78
N TYR A 178 39.87 -5.67 12.65
CA TYR A 178 39.25 -4.59 11.90
C TYR A 178 39.03 -3.35 12.78
N ARG A 179 39.33 -2.18 12.23
CA ARG A 179 38.99 -0.91 12.89
C ARG A 179 37.55 -0.57 12.68
N VAL A 180 36.77 -0.52 13.77
CA VAL A 180 35.35 -0.08 13.72
C VAL A 180 35.30 1.43 13.85
N VAL A 181 34.69 2.09 12.88
CA VAL A 181 34.37 3.53 12.93
C VAL A 181 32.98 3.67 13.48
N GLN A 182 32.87 4.09 14.73
CA GLN A 182 31.58 4.37 15.34
C GLN A 182 30.93 5.57 14.64
N ARG A 183 29.71 5.40 14.15
CA ARG A 183 28.86 6.52 13.74
C ARG A 183 28.37 7.21 15.01
N SER A 184 28.65 8.51 15.14
CA SER A 184 28.16 9.29 16.27
C SER A 184 26.63 9.22 16.32
N LYS A 185 26.07 8.97 17.50
CA LYS A 185 24.61 9.07 17.77
C LYS A 185 24.07 10.48 17.56
N GLU A 186 24.93 11.48 17.42
CA GLU A 186 24.62 12.90 17.26
C GLU A 186 23.88 13.28 15.96
N VAL A 187 23.80 12.35 14.98
CA VAL A 187 23.04 12.60 13.73
C VAL A 187 21.53 12.49 13.96
N GLU A 188 21.07 11.96 15.08
CA GLU A 188 19.64 11.76 15.36
C GLU A 188 18.92 13.01 15.90
N THR A 189 19.65 13.97 16.46
CA THR A 189 19.03 15.16 17.09
C THR A 189 18.69 16.27 16.11
N ASN A 190 19.36 16.32 14.94
CA ASN A 190 19.10 17.39 13.95
C ASN A 190 17.87 17.13 13.07
N ASP A 191 17.35 15.89 13.01
CA ASP A 191 16.19 15.58 12.17
C ASP A 191 14.86 16.05 12.79
N ASN A 192 14.82 16.32 14.11
CA ASN A 192 13.63 16.85 14.79
C ASN A 192 13.47 18.36 14.60
N GLU A 193 14.55 19.12 14.44
CA GLU A 193 14.49 20.57 14.20
C GLU A 193 13.94 20.93 12.80
N PHE A 194 14.11 20.02 11.82
CA PHE A 194 13.59 20.23 10.47
C PHE A 194 12.06 20.12 10.39
N LEU A 195 11.44 19.36 11.30
CA LEU A 195 9.98 19.19 11.33
C LEU A 195 9.26 20.32 12.05
N GLU A 196 9.90 21.00 13.02
CA GLU A 196 9.32 22.15 13.71
C GLU A 196 9.42 23.46 12.90
N GLY A 197 10.35 23.56 11.96
CA GLY A 197 10.52 24.72 11.08
C GLY A 197 9.52 24.79 9.92
N SER A 198 8.96 23.66 9.49
CA SER A 198 8.06 23.60 8.32
C SER A 198 6.57 23.84 8.66
N ILE A 199 6.23 24.04 9.93
CA ILE A 199 4.85 24.28 10.40
C ILE A 199 4.58 25.78 10.68
N LYS A 200 5.55 26.64 10.44
CA LYS A 200 5.45 28.09 10.73
C LYS A 200 5.63 29.00 9.50
N GLU A 201 5.05 28.65 8.35
CA GLU A 201 4.77 29.61 7.29
C GLU A 201 3.46 29.29 6.58
#